data_276291ad87438dc28c78aca8f9d4e4ec
#
_entry.id   276291ad87438dc28c78aca8f9d4e4ec
#
_cell.length_a   1.000
_cell.length_b   1.000
_cell.length_c   1.000
_cell.angle_alpha   90.00
_cell.angle_beta   90.00
_cell.angle_gamma   90.00
#
_symmetry.space_group_name_H-M   'P 1'
#
loop_
_entity.id
_entity.type
_entity.pdbx_description
1 polymer ?
#
loop_
_entity_poly.entity_id
_entity_poly.type
_entity_poly.pdbx_seq_one_letter_code
_entity_poly.pdbx_strand_id
1 'polypeptide(L)'
;MNMKKVILFIGLTFLIFLVTSCNNDNHKNEHQHILETMYGFSPTCTNSGLSNGTKCSICNTILEQQVEIPALGHNLGDWEIIEATYTQNGKKKRKCTRCDYFEEEDIPMLDAEAYVDDIIKSVVIPSEIMQDITLPIAIEGVDIKWKTTNTYLLTSEGKIVERYASNKKVSLIATYYFHNFSKEVTYNIVILGYTDDEKLQMEMDKISFPEMVSGNLDLKTNFNYGIVATYISSDPDCLTNEGIVTLQDKEVIVSMTVILKL
;
A
#
# COMPACT_ATOMS: atom_id res chain seq x y z
N MET A 1 -3.92 -32.73 23.46
CA MET A 1 -3.63 -33.98 22.77
C MET A 1 -2.20 -34.37 23.11
N ASN A 2 -2.02 -35.51 23.73
CA ASN A 2 -0.88 -35.92 24.51
C ASN A 2 0.43 -36.03 23.71
N MET A 3 1.44 -35.27 24.12
CA MET A 3 2.83 -35.53 23.75
C MET A 3 3.42 -36.63 24.66
N LYS A 4 3.66 -37.82 24.11
CA LYS A 4 4.38 -38.91 24.79
C LYS A 4 5.87 -38.58 24.82
N LYS A 5 6.42 -38.36 26.01
CA LYS A 5 7.87 -38.35 26.25
C LYS A 5 8.38 -39.78 26.13
N VAL A 6 9.32 -40.02 25.20
CA VAL A 6 10.12 -41.25 25.15
C VAL A 6 11.37 -41.01 25.98
N ILE A 7 11.47 -41.69 27.11
CA ILE A 7 12.70 -41.76 27.93
C ILE A 7 13.51 -42.93 27.44
N LEU A 8 14.68 -42.65 26.84
CA LEU A 8 15.64 -43.66 26.42
C LEU A 8 16.58 -43.99 27.61
N PHE A 9 16.42 -45.16 28.20
CA PHE A 9 17.37 -45.69 29.18
C PHE A 9 18.58 -46.26 28.44
N ILE A 10 19.75 -45.62 28.57
CA ILE A 10 21.03 -46.19 28.14
C ILE A 10 21.58 -46.98 29.31
N GLY A 11 21.45 -48.30 29.24
CA GLY A 11 22.09 -49.21 30.19
C GLY A 11 23.59 -49.27 29.96
N LEU A 12 24.34 -48.75 30.93
CA LEU A 12 25.79 -48.87 30.97
C LEU A 12 26.16 -50.31 31.42
N THR A 13 26.44 -51.19 30.45
CA THR A 13 27.03 -52.50 30.76
C THR A 13 28.52 -52.33 30.96
N PHE A 14 28.95 -52.45 32.27
CA PHE A 14 30.33 -52.43 32.64
C PHE A 14 30.91 -53.83 32.36
N LEU A 15 31.67 -54.03 31.27
CA LEU A 15 32.35 -55.26 30.94
C LEU A 15 33.72 -55.27 31.63
N ILE A 16 33.82 -56.00 32.76
CA ILE A 16 35.09 -56.22 33.45
C ILE A 16 35.88 -57.24 32.66
N PHE A 17 36.90 -56.81 31.96
CA PHE A 17 37.93 -57.70 31.41
C PHE A 17 38.96 -58.06 32.53
N LEU A 18 38.90 -59.31 32.94
CA LEU A 18 40.01 -59.90 33.74
C LEU A 18 41.18 -60.20 32.79
N VAL A 19 42.20 -59.36 32.82
CA VAL A 19 43.50 -59.66 32.17
C VAL A 19 44.30 -60.58 33.04
N THR A 20 44.43 -61.84 32.60
CA THR A 20 45.43 -62.76 33.16
C THR A 20 46.79 -62.26 32.72
N SER A 21 47.59 -61.88 33.73
CA SER A 21 49.03 -61.55 33.58
C SER A 21 49.81 -62.77 33.16
N CYS A 22 50.28 -62.79 31.91
CA CYS A 22 51.42 -63.69 31.57
C CYS A 22 52.72 -62.95 31.88
N ASN A 23 53.39 -63.39 32.95
CA ASN A 23 54.76 -62.98 33.17
C ASN A 23 55.63 -63.52 32.04
N ASN A 24 56.14 -62.63 31.22
CA ASN A 24 57.23 -62.86 30.32
C ASN A 24 58.40 -61.99 30.78
N ASP A 25 59.30 -62.61 31.53
CA ASP A 25 60.58 -62.02 31.93
C ASP A 25 61.45 -61.82 30.70
N ASN A 26 61.30 -60.64 30.08
CA ASN A 26 62.30 -60.09 29.16
C ASN A 26 62.96 -58.89 29.83
N HIS A 27 64.22 -58.95 30.03
CA HIS A 27 65.12 -57.90 30.53
C HIS A 27 64.76 -56.57 29.83
N LYS A 28 63.91 -55.80 30.41
CA LYS A 28 63.76 -54.38 30.02
C LYS A 28 64.98 -53.67 30.61
N ASN A 29 65.80 -53.08 29.71
CA ASN A 29 66.77 -52.08 30.09
C ASN A 29 65.98 -50.98 30.82
N GLU A 30 66.03 -51.01 32.16
CA GLU A 30 65.48 -49.92 32.97
C GLU A 30 66.33 -48.69 32.71
N HIS A 31 65.82 -47.80 31.84
CA HIS A 31 66.36 -46.48 31.66
C HIS A 31 65.37 -45.47 32.17
N GLN A 32 65.82 -44.38 32.71
CA GLN A 32 65.02 -43.26 33.04
C GLN A 32 64.47 -42.64 31.70
N HIS A 33 63.12 -42.54 31.53
CA HIS A 33 62.57 -41.99 30.35
C HIS A 33 62.96 -40.52 30.14
N ILE A 34 63.54 -40.18 29.01
CA ILE A 34 63.85 -38.86 28.63
C ILE A 34 62.66 -38.37 27.80
N LEU A 35 61.98 -37.29 28.29
CA LEU A 35 60.76 -36.76 27.68
C LEU A 35 61.06 -35.99 26.39
N GLU A 36 60.39 -36.39 25.34
CA GLU A 36 60.32 -35.65 24.07
C GLU A 36 58.87 -35.24 23.78
N THR A 37 58.63 -33.95 23.49
CA THR A 37 57.29 -33.44 23.19
C THR A 37 56.89 -33.82 21.78
N MET A 38 55.70 -34.47 21.65
CA MET A 38 54.99 -34.61 20.41
C MET A 38 54.06 -33.37 20.27
N TYR A 39 54.43 -32.49 19.37
CA TYR A 39 53.67 -31.25 19.17
C TYR A 39 52.31 -31.55 18.54
N GLY A 40 51.27 -31.01 19.13
CA GLY A 40 49.94 -30.95 18.56
C GLY A 40 49.77 -29.74 17.62
N PHE A 41 48.56 -29.57 17.16
CA PHE A 41 48.17 -28.41 16.37
C PHE A 41 46.76 -27.98 16.74
N SER A 42 46.49 -26.68 16.63
CA SER A 42 45.21 -26.13 16.98
C SER A 42 44.12 -26.52 15.98
N PRO A 43 42.87 -26.77 16.45
CA PRO A 43 41.74 -27.00 15.55
C PRO A 43 41.41 -25.74 14.77
N THR A 44 40.88 -25.93 13.56
CA THR A 44 40.28 -24.86 12.75
C THR A 44 38.76 -24.88 12.85
N CYS A 45 38.08 -24.05 12.09
CA CYS A 45 36.60 -24.08 12.04
C CYS A 45 36.05 -25.42 11.55
N THR A 46 36.77 -26.11 10.66
CA THR A 46 36.32 -27.32 9.98
C THR A 46 37.12 -28.56 10.30
N ASN A 47 38.37 -28.43 10.75
CA ASN A 47 39.24 -29.53 11.04
C ASN A 47 39.53 -29.62 12.53
N SER A 48 39.54 -30.85 13.07
CA SER A 48 39.99 -31.13 14.41
C SER A 48 41.48 -30.85 14.55
N GLY A 49 41.91 -30.54 15.75
CA GLY A 49 43.29 -30.41 16.18
C GLY A 49 43.76 -31.60 17.01
N LEU A 50 44.99 -31.54 17.47
CA LEU A 50 45.60 -32.51 18.44
C LEU A 50 46.23 -31.74 19.58
N SER A 51 46.11 -32.26 20.82
CA SER A 51 46.88 -31.78 21.96
C SER A 51 48.36 -32.15 21.83
N ASN A 52 49.21 -31.48 22.58
CA ASN A 52 50.56 -32.00 22.76
C ASN A 52 50.51 -33.37 23.50
N GLY A 53 51.48 -34.21 23.22
CA GLY A 53 51.74 -35.46 23.93
C GLY A 53 53.22 -35.57 24.29
N THR A 54 53.60 -36.64 25.00
CA THR A 54 54.96 -36.88 25.33
C THR A 54 55.32 -38.32 25.03
N LYS A 55 56.54 -38.55 24.52
CA LYS A 55 57.13 -39.88 24.32
C LYS A 55 58.54 -39.94 24.91
N CYS A 56 59.03 -41.09 25.10
CA CYS A 56 60.44 -41.27 25.45
C CYS A 56 61.30 -41.19 24.19
N SER A 57 62.31 -40.31 24.18
CA SER A 57 63.24 -40.15 23.06
C SER A 57 64.18 -41.35 22.83
N ILE A 58 64.28 -42.22 23.82
CA ILE A 58 65.19 -43.41 23.76
C ILE A 58 64.42 -44.66 23.27
N CYS A 59 63.24 -44.95 23.85
CA CYS A 59 62.48 -46.18 23.58
C CYS A 59 61.21 -45.96 22.78
N ASN A 60 60.86 -44.70 22.47
CA ASN A 60 59.64 -44.24 21.75
C ASN A 60 58.30 -44.61 22.43
N THR A 61 58.34 -45.07 23.70
CA THR A 61 57.15 -45.36 24.49
C THR A 61 56.38 -44.06 24.65
N ILE A 62 55.05 -44.02 24.29
CA ILE A 62 54.16 -42.87 24.50
C ILE A 62 53.84 -42.82 26.00
N LEU A 63 54.22 -41.71 26.64
CA LEU A 63 54.02 -41.47 28.09
C LEU A 63 52.73 -40.64 28.27
N GLU A 64 52.43 -39.72 27.34
CA GLU A 64 51.19 -38.99 27.27
C GLU A 64 50.67 -38.98 25.81
N GLN A 65 49.51 -39.55 25.65
CA GLN A 65 48.91 -39.63 24.30
C GLN A 65 48.34 -38.27 23.86
N GLN A 66 48.54 -37.96 22.60
CA GLN A 66 47.83 -36.81 21.98
C GLN A 66 46.33 -37.09 21.96
N VAL A 67 45.53 -36.10 22.32
CA VAL A 67 44.07 -36.15 22.32
C VAL A 67 43.56 -35.29 21.20
N GLU A 68 42.59 -35.79 20.46
CA GLU A 68 41.90 -35.03 19.42
C GLU A 68 41.10 -33.88 20.05
N ILE A 69 41.27 -32.67 19.51
CA ILE A 69 40.52 -31.48 19.87
C ILE A 69 39.50 -31.27 18.75
N PRO A 70 38.19 -31.33 19.04
CA PRO A 70 37.17 -31.16 18.01
C PRO A 70 37.30 -29.84 17.23
N ALA A 71 36.85 -29.85 15.98
CA ALA A 71 36.77 -28.65 15.17
C ALA A 71 35.93 -27.57 15.87
N LEU A 72 36.32 -26.30 15.73
CA LEU A 72 35.72 -25.18 16.45
C LEU A 72 34.32 -24.80 15.96
N GLY A 73 33.92 -25.27 14.78
CA GLY A 73 32.74 -24.79 14.07
C GLY A 73 32.90 -23.34 13.58
N HIS A 74 31.91 -22.82 12.86
CA HIS A 74 31.90 -21.42 12.43
C HIS A 74 31.32 -20.55 13.55
N ASN A 75 31.98 -19.43 13.86
CA ASN A 75 31.44 -18.35 14.69
C ASN A 75 30.99 -17.20 13.80
N LEU A 76 29.72 -17.24 13.42
CA LEU A 76 29.15 -16.24 12.50
C LEU A 76 28.92 -14.93 13.25
N GLY A 77 29.28 -13.81 12.61
CA GLY A 77 28.98 -12.47 13.05
C GLY A 77 27.55 -12.06 12.72
N ASP A 78 27.27 -10.76 12.88
CA ASP A 78 25.98 -10.17 12.56
C ASP A 78 25.70 -10.16 11.04
N TRP A 79 24.40 -10.08 10.68
CA TRP A 79 23.99 -9.94 9.29
C TRP A 79 24.27 -8.54 8.77
N GLU A 80 24.98 -8.44 7.66
CA GLU A 80 25.04 -7.27 6.80
C GLU A 80 23.84 -7.35 5.84
N ILE A 81 22.95 -6.33 5.85
CA ILE A 81 21.70 -6.36 5.09
C ILE A 81 21.74 -5.30 3.99
N ILE A 82 21.39 -5.71 2.78
CA ILE A 82 21.00 -4.83 1.67
C ILE A 82 19.50 -5.01 1.51
N GLU A 83 18.75 -3.96 1.82
CA GLU A 83 17.29 -4.00 1.79
C GLU A 83 16.75 -4.25 0.37
N ALA A 84 15.64 -4.98 0.30
CA ALA A 84 14.91 -5.16 -0.95
C ALA A 84 14.21 -3.85 -1.36
N THR A 85 14.05 -3.66 -2.66
CA THR A 85 13.29 -2.55 -3.24
C THR A 85 12.12 -3.09 -4.06
N TYR A 86 11.31 -2.22 -4.64
CA TYR A 86 10.25 -2.63 -5.57
C TYR A 86 10.76 -3.10 -6.94
N THR A 87 12.06 -3.00 -7.22
CA THR A 87 12.67 -3.35 -8.52
C THR A 87 13.84 -4.32 -8.41
N GLN A 88 14.34 -4.58 -7.19
CA GLN A 88 15.49 -5.46 -6.95
C GLN A 88 15.33 -6.23 -5.64
N ASN A 89 15.74 -7.50 -5.66
CA ASN A 89 15.91 -8.27 -4.45
C ASN A 89 16.95 -7.65 -3.53
N GLY A 90 16.73 -7.71 -2.24
CA GLY A 90 17.73 -7.46 -1.23
C GLY A 90 18.59 -8.71 -0.98
N LYS A 91 19.59 -8.57 -0.13
CA LYS A 91 20.48 -9.65 0.30
C LYS A 91 20.86 -9.47 1.75
N LYS A 92 21.02 -10.57 2.47
CA LYS A 92 21.68 -10.57 3.77
C LYS A 92 22.86 -11.53 3.75
N LYS A 93 23.98 -11.09 4.33
CA LYS A 93 25.22 -11.82 4.36
C LYS A 93 25.86 -11.72 5.74
N ARG A 94 26.44 -12.81 6.22
CA ARG A 94 27.28 -12.82 7.43
C ARG A 94 28.50 -13.69 7.24
N LYS A 95 29.59 -13.35 7.91
CA LYS A 95 30.88 -14.02 7.79
C LYS A 95 31.29 -14.65 9.11
N CYS A 96 32.04 -15.72 9.00
CA CYS A 96 32.72 -16.29 10.16
C CYS A 96 33.82 -15.33 10.61
N THR A 97 33.93 -15.11 11.95
CA THR A 97 34.97 -14.25 12.55
C THR A 97 36.36 -14.91 12.59
N ARG A 98 36.46 -16.19 12.21
CA ARG A 98 37.68 -17.00 12.32
C ARG A 98 38.21 -17.56 11.00
N CYS A 99 37.40 -17.52 9.92
CA CYS A 99 37.78 -18.01 8.58
C CYS A 99 36.94 -17.31 7.51
N ASP A 100 37.17 -17.63 6.24
CA ASP A 100 36.52 -16.99 5.08
C ASP A 100 35.12 -17.54 4.78
N TYR A 101 34.59 -18.45 5.61
CA TYR A 101 33.24 -18.96 5.43
C TYR A 101 32.20 -17.84 5.60
N PHE A 102 31.17 -17.84 4.76
CA PHE A 102 30.04 -16.91 4.86
C PHE A 102 28.74 -17.62 4.52
N GLU A 103 27.65 -17.03 4.99
CA GLU A 103 26.28 -17.36 4.59
C GLU A 103 25.66 -16.18 3.88
N GLU A 104 24.87 -16.43 2.84
CA GLU A 104 24.15 -15.41 2.06
C GLU A 104 22.73 -15.91 1.79
N GLU A 105 21.74 -15.03 1.93
CA GLU A 105 20.34 -15.29 1.63
C GLU A 105 19.75 -14.11 0.86
N ASP A 106 18.91 -14.39 -0.14
CA ASP A 106 18.16 -13.37 -0.86
C ASP A 106 16.94 -12.92 -0.04
N ILE A 107 16.66 -11.60 -0.09
CA ILE A 107 15.44 -10.99 0.42
C ILE A 107 14.57 -10.67 -0.80
N PRO A 108 13.36 -11.23 -0.92
CA PRO A 108 12.50 -10.99 -2.07
C PRO A 108 12.19 -9.51 -2.29
N MET A 109 11.99 -9.08 -3.54
CA MET A 109 11.51 -7.74 -3.88
C MET A 109 10.22 -7.41 -3.13
N LEU A 110 10.03 -6.11 -2.84
CA LEU A 110 8.78 -5.61 -2.32
C LEU A 110 7.66 -5.72 -3.37
N ASP A 111 6.44 -5.98 -2.91
CA ASP A 111 5.27 -6.15 -3.78
C ASP A 111 4.69 -4.79 -4.20
N ALA A 112 4.98 -4.39 -5.44
CA ALA A 112 4.49 -3.14 -6.02
C ALA A 112 2.96 -3.17 -6.26
N GLU A 113 2.38 -4.32 -6.57
CA GLU A 113 0.93 -4.46 -6.77
C GLU A 113 0.18 -4.25 -5.47
N ALA A 114 0.59 -4.92 -4.39
CA ALA A 114 -0.02 -4.74 -3.07
C ALA A 114 0.07 -3.29 -2.60
N TYR A 115 1.21 -2.62 -2.83
CA TYR A 115 1.37 -1.20 -2.49
C TYR A 115 0.39 -0.30 -3.25
N VAL A 116 0.29 -0.48 -4.58
CA VAL A 116 -0.65 0.29 -5.42
C VAL A 116 -2.10 0.02 -5.02
N ASP A 117 -2.45 -1.21 -4.65
CA ASP A 117 -3.79 -1.56 -4.20
C ASP A 117 -4.19 -0.85 -2.90
N ASP A 118 -3.25 -0.64 -1.99
CA ASP A 118 -3.51 0.12 -0.78
C ASP A 118 -3.69 1.62 -1.08
N ILE A 119 -2.92 2.18 -2.02
CA ILE A 119 -3.14 3.55 -2.52
C ILE A 119 -4.52 3.69 -3.18
N ILE A 120 -4.93 2.74 -4.03
CA ILE A 120 -6.26 2.75 -4.68
C ILE A 120 -7.38 2.79 -3.64
N LYS A 121 -7.29 2.02 -2.55
CA LYS A 121 -8.27 2.02 -1.46
C LYS A 121 -8.36 3.37 -0.73
N SER A 122 -7.28 4.14 -0.70
CA SER A 122 -7.25 5.47 -0.09
C SER A 122 -7.91 6.55 -0.94
N VAL A 123 -8.05 6.33 -2.27
CA VAL A 123 -8.64 7.28 -3.21
C VAL A 123 -10.16 7.21 -3.15
N VAL A 124 -10.78 8.28 -2.67
CA VAL A 124 -12.24 8.39 -2.59
C VAL A 124 -12.73 9.36 -3.67
N ILE A 125 -13.46 8.84 -4.64
CA ILE A 125 -14.12 9.62 -5.68
C ILE A 125 -15.63 9.56 -5.43
N PRO A 126 -16.36 10.71 -5.35
CA PRO A 126 -17.80 10.72 -5.15
C PRO A 126 -18.52 10.01 -6.30
N SER A 127 -19.51 9.19 -5.99
CA SER A 127 -20.36 8.53 -6.98
C SER A 127 -21.40 9.47 -7.60
N GLU A 128 -21.72 10.58 -6.94
CA GLU A 128 -22.65 11.62 -7.41
C GLU A 128 -22.03 13.00 -7.21
N ILE A 129 -22.13 13.87 -8.22
CA ILE A 129 -21.55 15.21 -8.18
C ILE A 129 -22.52 16.25 -8.76
N MET A 130 -22.46 17.46 -8.20
CA MET A 130 -23.19 18.66 -8.68
C MET A 130 -22.23 19.78 -9.09
N GLN A 131 -20.95 19.65 -8.71
CA GLN A 131 -19.88 20.64 -8.95
C GLN A 131 -18.58 19.93 -9.30
N ASP A 132 -17.58 20.69 -9.71
CA ASP A 132 -16.25 20.19 -10.01
C ASP A 132 -15.66 19.40 -8.83
N ILE A 133 -14.90 18.37 -9.15
CA ILE A 133 -14.18 17.55 -8.15
C ILE A 133 -12.68 17.66 -8.36
N THR A 134 -11.93 17.55 -7.28
CA THR A 134 -10.48 17.51 -7.33
C THR A 134 -10.01 16.07 -7.48
N LEU A 135 -9.24 15.79 -8.52
CA LEU A 135 -8.67 14.48 -8.79
C LEU A 135 -7.19 14.47 -8.39
N PRO A 136 -6.73 13.52 -7.57
CA PRO A 136 -5.32 13.40 -7.23
C PRO A 136 -4.52 12.99 -8.47
N ILE A 137 -3.36 13.60 -8.68
CA ILE A 137 -2.45 13.28 -9.78
C ILE A 137 -1.23 12.45 -9.33
N ALA A 138 -0.97 12.42 -8.02
CA ALA A 138 0.04 11.56 -7.39
C ALA A 138 -0.28 11.38 -5.89
N ILE A 139 0.01 10.21 -5.35
CA ILE A 139 -0.10 9.88 -3.92
C ILE A 139 1.10 8.99 -3.57
N GLU A 140 1.92 9.40 -2.59
CA GLU A 140 3.04 8.62 -2.04
C GLU A 140 3.95 7.96 -3.12
N GLY A 141 4.25 8.72 -4.19
CA GLY A 141 5.11 8.25 -5.27
C GLY A 141 4.42 7.41 -6.34
N VAL A 142 3.10 7.19 -6.23
CA VAL A 142 2.26 6.60 -7.28
C VAL A 142 1.68 7.72 -8.12
N ASP A 143 2.04 7.80 -9.40
CA ASP A 143 1.46 8.75 -10.35
C ASP A 143 0.09 8.28 -10.82
N ILE A 144 -0.88 9.20 -10.94
CA ILE A 144 -2.25 8.89 -11.35
C ILE A 144 -2.62 9.71 -12.58
N LYS A 145 -2.98 9.02 -13.66
CA LYS A 145 -3.50 9.65 -14.88
C LYS A 145 -4.98 9.36 -15.03
N TRP A 146 -5.74 10.41 -15.34
CA TRP A 146 -7.18 10.32 -15.48
C TRP A 146 -7.61 10.42 -16.95
N LYS A 147 -8.62 9.63 -17.30
CA LYS A 147 -9.38 9.72 -18.56
C LYS A 147 -10.86 9.73 -18.23
N THR A 148 -11.65 10.36 -19.10
CA THR A 148 -13.11 10.31 -19.03
C THR A 148 -13.69 9.55 -20.20
N THR A 149 -14.82 8.89 -20.01
CA THR A 149 -15.58 8.25 -21.09
C THR A 149 -16.40 9.24 -21.90
N ASN A 150 -16.59 10.48 -21.40
CA ASN A 150 -17.32 11.53 -22.10
C ASN A 150 -16.82 12.92 -21.71
N THR A 151 -15.98 13.51 -22.57
CA THR A 151 -15.38 14.84 -22.39
C THR A 151 -16.38 15.99 -22.50
N TYR A 152 -17.59 15.76 -23.03
CA TYR A 152 -18.67 16.78 -23.08
C TYR A 152 -19.43 16.87 -21.76
N LEU A 153 -19.27 15.93 -20.85
CA LEU A 153 -19.93 15.93 -19.55
C LEU A 153 -18.96 16.27 -18.43
N LEU A 154 -17.78 15.62 -18.42
CA LEU A 154 -16.77 15.75 -17.37
C LEU A 154 -15.39 15.70 -17.99
N THR A 155 -14.50 16.62 -17.62
CA THR A 155 -13.11 16.60 -18.11
C THR A 155 -12.25 15.60 -17.31
N SER A 156 -11.06 15.31 -17.83
CA SER A 156 -10.04 14.49 -17.13
C SER A 156 -9.48 15.17 -15.87
N GLU A 157 -9.69 16.47 -15.70
CA GLU A 157 -9.30 17.25 -14.54
C GLU A 157 -10.41 17.30 -13.46
N GLY A 158 -11.57 16.65 -13.73
CA GLY A 158 -12.70 16.61 -12.81
C GLY A 158 -13.66 17.79 -12.91
N LYS A 159 -13.62 18.58 -14.03
CA LYS A 159 -14.51 19.71 -14.23
C LYS A 159 -15.77 19.29 -14.97
N ILE A 160 -16.92 19.66 -14.45
CA ILE A 160 -18.22 19.51 -15.15
C ILE A 160 -18.26 20.53 -16.29
N VAL A 161 -18.46 20.03 -17.52
CA VAL A 161 -18.54 20.89 -18.71
C VAL A 161 -19.91 21.55 -18.80
N GLU A 162 -20.97 20.77 -18.59
CA GLU A 162 -22.33 21.21 -18.61
C GLU A 162 -23.21 20.35 -17.70
N ARG A 163 -24.19 20.99 -17.04
CA ARG A 163 -25.24 20.28 -16.29
C ARG A 163 -26.54 20.32 -17.13
N TYR A 164 -27.37 19.32 -16.92
CA TYR A 164 -28.58 19.09 -17.67
C TYR A 164 -29.80 19.05 -16.74
N ALA A 165 -30.99 19.08 -17.31
CA ALA A 165 -32.24 18.95 -16.55
C ALA A 165 -32.38 17.55 -15.87
N SER A 166 -31.69 16.56 -16.39
CA SER A 166 -31.69 15.18 -15.86
C SER A 166 -30.27 14.68 -15.59
N ASN A 167 -30.16 13.76 -14.66
CA ASN A 167 -28.89 13.12 -14.31
C ASN A 167 -28.17 12.51 -15.51
N LYS A 168 -26.86 12.65 -15.58
CA LYS A 168 -26.01 12.07 -16.61
C LYS A 168 -24.97 11.13 -15.99
N LYS A 169 -24.74 10.00 -16.63
CA LYS A 169 -23.72 9.03 -16.20
C LYS A 169 -22.45 9.21 -17.02
N VAL A 170 -21.33 9.18 -16.35
CA VAL A 170 -19.99 9.24 -16.95
C VAL A 170 -19.04 8.39 -16.10
N SER A 171 -17.99 7.84 -16.70
CA SER A 171 -16.95 7.16 -15.92
C SER A 171 -15.62 7.88 -16.05
N LEU A 172 -14.90 7.97 -14.94
CA LEU A 172 -13.48 8.33 -14.89
C LEU A 172 -12.67 7.04 -14.80
N ILE A 173 -11.61 6.95 -15.59
CA ILE A 173 -10.66 5.84 -15.57
C ILE A 173 -9.35 6.40 -15.05
N ALA A 174 -8.92 5.91 -13.89
CA ALA A 174 -7.63 6.23 -13.31
C ALA A 174 -6.62 5.14 -13.68
N THR A 175 -5.47 5.52 -14.22
CA THR A 175 -4.32 4.63 -14.38
C THR A 175 -3.28 5.02 -13.36
N TYR A 176 -2.99 4.12 -12.43
CA TYR A 176 -1.99 4.25 -11.38
C TYR A 176 -0.67 3.70 -11.91
N TYR A 177 0.42 4.47 -11.80
CA TYR A 177 1.77 4.08 -12.22
C TYR A 177 2.71 4.08 -11.03
N PHE A 178 3.42 2.98 -10.83
CA PHE A 178 4.43 2.86 -9.80
C PHE A 178 5.59 2.00 -10.29
N HIS A 179 6.76 2.58 -10.47
CA HIS A 179 7.92 1.94 -11.10
C HIS A 179 7.55 1.33 -12.47
N ASN A 180 7.66 0.01 -12.60
CA ASN A 180 7.31 -0.76 -13.79
C ASN A 180 5.91 -1.41 -13.73
N PHE A 181 5.13 -1.10 -12.68
CA PHE A 181 3.77 -1.59 -12.49
C PHE A 181 2.74 -0.52 -12.84
N SER A 182 1.61 -0.94 -13.42
CA SER A 182 0.46 -0.07 -13.63
C SER A 182 -0.85 -0.82 -13.48
N LYS A 183 -1.88 -0.11 -12.96
CA LYS A 183 -3.23 -0.65 -12.76
C LYS A 183 -4.28 0.38 -13.10
N GLU A 184 -5.35 -0.05 -13.80
CA GLU A 184 -6.49 0.80 -14.13
C GLU A 184 -7.68 0.51 -13.22
N VAL A 185 -8.36 1.58 -12.79
CA VAL A 185 -9.58 1.53 -11.99
C VAL A 185 -10.62 2.46 -12.60
N THR A 186 -11.85 1.99 -12.72
CA THR A 186 -12.98 2.77 -13.24
C THR A 186 -13.88 3.23 -12.11
N TYR A 187 -14.13 4.55 -12.05
CA TYR A 187 -15.05 5.21 -11.14
C TYR A 187 -16.29 5.66 -11.91
N ASN A 188 -17.44 5.10 -11.56
CA ASN A 188 -18.71 5.48 -12.17
C ASN A 188 -19.30 6.66 -11.42
N ILE A 189 -19.61 7.74 -12.14
CA ILE A 189 -20.07 9.01 -11.60
C ILE A 189 -21.42 9.37 -12.22
N VAL A 190 -22.31 9.89 -11.40
CA VAL A 190 -23.57 10.50 -11.82
C VAL A 190 -23.43 12.00 -11.62
N ILE A 191 -23.46 12.76 -12.72
CA ILE A 191 -23.63 14.22 -12.67
C ILE A 191 -25.12 14.46 -12.46
N LEU A 192 -25.48 15.02 -11.30
CA LEU A 192 -26.86 15.31 -10.96
C LEU A 192 -27.40 16.46 -11.84
N GLY A 193 -28.61 16.28 -12.27
CA GLY A 193 -29.36 17.33 -13.01
C GLY A 193 -29.65 18.54 -12.13
N TYR A 194 -30.26 19.57 -12.74
CA TYR A 194 -30.69 20.73 -11.99
C TYR A 194 -31.75 20.35 -10.97
N THR A 195 -31.61 20.87 -9.75
CA THR A 195 -32.66 20.77 -8.72
C THR A 195 -33.90 21.58 -9.13
N ASP A 196 -35.02 21.33 -8.47
CA ASP A 196 -36.25 22.06 -8.77
C ASP A 196 -36.08 23.56 -8.44
N ASP A 197 -35.39 23.89 -7.37
CA ASP A 197 -35.05 25.28 -7.01
C ASP A 197 -34.19 25.95 -8.09
N GLU A 198 -33.15 25.25 -8.61
CA GLU A 198 -32.32 25.78 -9.69
C GLU A 198 -33.14 26.02 -10.97
N LYS A 199 -34.02 25.07 -11.33
CA LYS A 199 -34.91 25.24 -12.50
C LYS A 199 -35.84 26.44 -12.34
N LEU A 200 -36.43 26.59 -11.13
CA LEU A 200 -37.28 27.75 -10.83
C LEU A 200 -36.51 29.06 -10.93
N GLN A 201 -35.29 29.12 -10.36
CA GLN A 201 -34.43 30.30 -10.42
C GLN A 201 -34.03 30.64 -11.86
N MET A 202 -33.61 29.64 -12.66
CA MET A 202 -33.24 29.82 -14.07
C MET A 202 -34.37 30.38 -14.92
N GLU A 203 -35.62 30.05 -14.65
CA GLU A 203 -36.76 30.58 -15.35
C GLU A 203 -37.19 31.94 -14.77
N MET A 204 -37.05 32.17 -13.46
CA MET A 204 -37.30 33.46 -12.81
C MET A 204 -36.37 34.54 -13.38
N ASP A 205 -35.08 34.25 -13.58
CA ASP A 205 -34.07 35.18 -14.09
C ASP A 205 -34.38 35.66 -15.54
N LYS A 206 -35.26 34.95 -16.25
CA LYS A 206 -35.68 35.31 -17.61
C LYS A 206 -36.90 36.27 -17.63
N ILE A 207 -37.54 36.46 -16.49
CA ILE A 207 -38.70 37.32 -16.35
C ILE A 207 -38.21 38.74 -16.09
N SER A 208 -38.60 39.64 -16.97
CA SER A 208 -38.33 41.07 -16.81
C SER A 208 -39.56 41.87 -17.22
N PHE A 209 -39.79 42.98 -16.56
CA PHE A 209 -40.84 43.94 -16.90
C PHE A 209 -40.19 45.26 -17.33
N PRO A 210 -40.80 45.94 -18.31
CA PRO A 210 -40.38 47.30 -18.66
C PRO A 210 -40.68 48.27 -17.51
N GLU A 211 -39.82 49.24 -17.29
CA GLU A 211 -40.01 50.28 -16.26
C GLU A 211 -41.25 51.15 -16.50
N MET A 212 -41.59 51.37 -17.74
CA MET A 212 -42.80 52.15 -18.14
C MET A 212 -43.66 51.36 -19.16
N VAL A 213 -44.92 51.31 -18.91
CA VAL A 213 -45.92 50.61 -19.72
C VAL A 213 -46.98 51.51 -20.24
N SER A 214 -47.17 51.54 -21.56
CA SER A 214 -48.23 52.29 -22.24
C SER A 214 -49.16 51.40 -23.08
N GLY A 215 -49.02 50.08 -22.92
CA GLY A 215 -49.87 49.10 -23.62
C GLY A 215 -49.80 47.74 -22.87
N ASN A 216 -50.63 46.82 -23.31
CA ASN A 216 -50.69 45.49 -22.64
C ASN A 216 -49.34 44.75 -22.59
N LEU A 217 -49.08 44.03 -21.49
CA LEU A 217 -47.96 43.18 -21.31
C LEU A 217 -48.26 41.76 -21.80
N ASP A 218 -47.35 41.19 -22.56
CA ASP A 218 -47.39 39.75 -22.89
C ASP A 218 -46.77 38.93 -21.73
N LEU A 219 -47.62 38.47 -20.84
CA LEU A 219 -47.19 37.69 -19.65
C LEU A 219 -47.11 36.21 -19.99
N LYS A 220 -45.85 35.73 -20.13
CA LYS A 220 -45.57 34.31 -20.40
C LYS A 220 -45.97 33.46 -19.20
N THR A 221 -46.91 32.51 -19.38
CA THR A 221 -47.42 31.64 -18.32
C THR A 221 -46.76 30.26 -18.27
N ASN A 222 -46.16 29.78 -19.38
CA ASN A 222 -45.53 28.46 -19.46
C ASN A 222 -44.04 28.63 -19.77
N PHE A 223 -43.22 27.99 -18.95
CA PHE A 223 -41.77 28.02 -19.03
C PHE A 223 -41.21 26.62 -19.28
N ASN A 224 -39.87 26.52 -19.39
CA ASN A 224 -39.22 25.22 -19.52
C ASN A 224 -39.46 24.37 -18.26
N TYR A 225 -39.15 23.11 -18.35
CA TYR A 225 -39.23 22.10 -17.25
C TYR A 225 -40.68 21.88 -16.72
N GLY A 226 -41.73 22.39 -17.43
CA GLY A 226 -43.12 22.31 -16.97
C GLY A 226 -43.52 23.38 -15.94
N ILE A 227 -42.66 24.40 -15.78
CA ILE A 227 -42.91 25.49 -14.83
C ILE A 227 -44.03 26.38 -15.35
N VAL A 228 -44.98 26.67 -14.46
CA VAL A 228 -46.12 27.58 -14.72
C VAL A 228 -45.97 28.83 -13.86
N ALA A 229 -46.19 30.00 -14.49
CA ALA A 229 -46.20 31.29 -13.80
C ALA A 229 -47.64 31.76 -13.55
N THR A 230 -47.83 32.33 -12.37
CA THR A 230 -49.02 33.12 -12.00
C THR A 230 -48.58 34.52 -11.65
N TYR A 231 -49.29 35.51 -12.17
CA TYR A 231 -49.03 36.93 -11.93
C TYR A 231 -50.10 37.52 -11.03
N ILE A 232 -49.68 38.36 -10.09
CA ILE A 232 -50.59 39.05 -9.17
C ILE A 232 -50.21 40.54 -9.19
N SER A 233 -51.13 41.38 -9.69
CA SER A 233 -50.97 42.83 -9.67
C SER A 233 -51.34 43.41 -8.32
N SER A 234 -50.62 44.44 -7.89
CA SER A 234 -50.97 45.24 -6.70
C SER A 234 -52.14 46.21 -6.97
N ASP A 235 -52.44 46.48 -8.27
CA ASP A 235 -53.54 47.33 -8.68
C ASP A 235 -54.16 46.78 -9.99
N PRO A 236 -55.12 45.83 -9.88
CA PRO A 236 -55.77 45.23 -11.05
C PRO A 236 -56.62 46.21 -11.93
N ASP A 237 -56.99 47.34 -11.37
CA ASP A 237 -57.72 48.35 -12.11
C ASP A 237 -56.82 49.12 -13.13
N CYS A 238 -55.52 49.22 -12.81
CA CYS A 238 -54.52 49.83 -13.67
C CYS A 238 -53.82 48.81 -14.56
N LEU A 239 -53.44 47.59 -13.98
CA LEU A 239 -52.79 46.49 -14.69
C LEU A 239 -53.35 45.17 -14.15
N THR A 240 -54.03 44.42 -15.00
CA THR A 240 -54.64 43.15 -14.58
C THR A 240 -53.58 42.06 -14.42
N ASN A 241 -53.96 40.96 -13.78
CA ASN A 241 -53.11 39.76 -13.64
C ASN A 241 -52.77 39.10 -14.99
N GLU A 242 -53.52 39.38 -16.03
CA GLU A 242 -53.34 38.92 -17.42
C GLU A 242 -52.47 39.89 -18.24
N GLY A 243 -52.04 41.04 -17.66
CA GLY A 243 -51.19 42.00 -18.32
C GLY A 243 -51.94 43.06 -19.10
N ILE A 244 -53.26 43.19 -18.94
CA ILE A 244 -54.09 44.27 -19.63
C ILE A 244 -53.86 45.56 -18.86
N VAL A 245 -53.43 46.58 -19.58
CA VAL A 245 -53.19 47.96 -19.06
C VAL A 245 -54.37 48.88 -19.32
N THR A 246 -54.85 49.53 -18.26
CA THR A 246 -55.78 50.61 -18.30
C THR A 246 -55.04 51.92 -18.05
N LEU A 247 -54.89 52.76 -19.11
CA LEU A 247 -54.13 54.02 -19.01
C LEU A 247 -54.84 54.99 -18.05
N GLN A 248 -54.04 55.63 -17.22
CA GLN A 248 -54.44 56.61 -16.23
C GLN A 248 -53.97 58.05 -16.67
N ASP A 249 -54.68 59.10 -16.18
CA ASP A 249 -54.29 60.49 -16.47
C ASP A 249 -52.95 60.89 -15.78
N LYS A 250 -52.44 60.05 -14.85
CA LYS A 250 -51.17 60.23 -14.10
C LYS A 250 -50.41 58.99 -14.06
N GLU A 251 -49.09 59.09 -13.88
CA GLU A 251 -48.24 57.96 -13.61
C GLU A 251 -48.69 57.25 -12.33
N VAL A 252 -48.88 55.91 -12.42
CA VAL A 252 -49.22 55.03 -11.31
C VAL A 252 -48.15 53.91 -11.25
N ILE A 253 -47.62 53.68 -10.04
CA ILE A 253 -46.68 52.58 -9.83
C ILE A 253 -47.47 51.34 -9.46
N VAL A 254 -47.37 50.29 -10.26
CA VAL A 254 -47.98 49.00 -10.03
C VAL A 254 -46.91 47.96 -9.84
N SER A 255 -46.98 47.21 -8.77
CA SER A 255 -46.07 46.06 -8.51
C SER A 255 -46.71 44.79 -9.06
N MET A 256 -45.91 43.98 -9.77
CA MET A 256 -46.34 42.66 -10.26
C MET A 256 -45.60 41.58 -9.48
N THR A 257 -46.31 40.76 -8.72
CA THR A 257 -45.74 39.57 -8.04
C THR A 257 -45.83 38.40 -9.00
N VAL A 258 -44.73 37.69 -9.20
CA VAL A 258 -44.63 36.47 -10.01
C VAL A 258 -44.46 35.27 -9.10
N ILE A 259 -45.30 34.26 -9.28
CA ILE A 259 -45.22 33.00 -8.57
C ILE A 259 -44.97 31.89 -9.57
N LEU A 260 -43.79 31.27 -9.51
CA LEU A 260 -43.46 30.10 -10.33
C LEU A 260 -43.75 28.81 -9.54
N LYS A 261 -44.32 27.84 -10.25
CA LYS A 261 -44.55 26.47 -9.71
C LYS A 261 -44.12 25.46 -10.75
N LEU A 262 -43.42 24.40 -10.24
CA LEU A 262 -43.04 23.20 -10.99
C LEU A 262 -44.01 22.07 -10.65
#